data_ef3d7c6b6ec558574555227203ad0e03
#
_entry.id   ef3d7c6b6ec558574555227203ad0e03
#
_cell.length_a   1.000
_cell.length_b   1.000
_cell.length_c   1.000
_cell.angle_alpha   90.00
_cell.angle_beta   90.00
_cell.angle_gamma   90.00
#
_symmetry.space_group_name_H-M   'P 1'
#
loop_
_entity.id
_entity.type
_entity.pdbx_description
1 polymer ?
#
loop_
_entity_poly.entity_id
_entity_poly.type
_entity_poly.pdbx_seq_one_letter_code
_entity_poly.pdbx_strand_id
1 'polypeptide(L)'
;MDTQKLLSYLRQCIQKYNMIQSGDKIAVGLSGGKDSLTLLKGLQQLQKFYPVPYELVAIYVDLGIENNADTAIPILEEYCNELDIPFYGIRTQIYPIIFKERKEKNPCSLCAKMRKGALNEKALSLGCNKIAYAHHKNDFIETSIMSLFFEGRYYCFPPVTHLDKTGLTLIRPMLFIEEWEVKGYAYKNHLPVITNPCPADGYTKRQEIKNYLQASQKQFPGLNKNLNSALLHYFEDTTV
;
A
#
# COMPACT_ATOMS: atom_id res chain seq x y z
N MET A 1 6.52 -15.92 -6.43
CA MET A 1 5.54 -15.59 -7.50
C MET A 1 6.30 -15.15 -8.75
N ASP A 2 5.85 -15.49 -9.93
CA ASP A 2 6.32 -14.94 -11.21
C ASP A 2 5.45 -13.77 -11.67
N THR A 3 5.86 -13.12 -12.78
CA THR A 3 5.15 -11.96 -13.31
C THR A 3 3.74 -12.30 -13.78
N GLN A 4 3.53 -13.44 -14.44
CA GLN A 4 2.19 -13.81 -14.93
C GLN A 4 1.19 -13.97 -13.79
N LYS A 5 1.61 -14.59 -12.70
CA LYS A 5 0.79 -14.76 -11.51
C LYS A 5 0.49 -13.43 -10.82
N LEU A 6 1.48 -12.52 -10.73
CA LEU A 6 1.26 -11.16 -10.22
C LEU A 6 0.18 -10.45 -11.04
N LEU A 7 0.33 -10.42 -12.36
CA LEU A 7 -0.59 -9.73 -13.25
C LEU A 7 -1.99 -10.35 -13.24
N SER A 8 -2.09 -11.68 -13.11
CA SER A 8 -3.36 -12.38 -12.97
C SER A 8 -4.11 -11.94 -11.70
N TYR A 9 -3.44 -11.89 -10.54
CA TYR A 9 -4.04 -11.46 -9.29
C TYR A 9 -4.44 -9.99 -9.32
N LEU A 10 -3.57 -9.10 -9.83
CA LEU A 10 -3.90 -7.69 -9.98
C LEU A 10 -5.13 -7.50 -10.85
N ARG A 11 -5.16 -8.13 -12.04
CA ARG A 11 -6.29 -8.05 -12.96
C ARG A 11 -7.58 -8.55 -12.31
N GLN A 12 -7.56 -9.70 -11.65
CA GLN A 12 -8.74 -10.26 -10.98
C GLN A 12 -9.28 -9.30 -9.90
N CYS A 13 -8.39 -8.75 -9.07
CA CYS A 13 -8.77 -7.81 -8.02
C CYS A 13 -9.34 -6.51 -8.60
N ILE A 14 -8.68 -5.93 -9.60
CA ILE A 14 -9.09 -4.70 -10.28
C ILE A 14 -10.46 -4.87 -10.95
N GLN A 15 -10.68 -5.98 -11.64
CA GLN A 15 -11.95 -6.28 -12.33
C GLN A 15 -13.07 -6.55 -11.33
N LYS A 16 -12.82 -7.35 -10.28
CA LYS A 16 -13.83 -7.69 -9.26
C LYS A 16 -14.39 -6.45 -8.57
N TYR A 17 -13.55 -5.46 -8.29
CA TYR A 17 -13.95 -4.26 -7.56
C TYR A 17 -14.03 -3.00 -8.44
N ASN A 18 -14.00 -3.16 -9.75
CA ASN A 18 -14.09 -2.07 -10.72
C ASN A 18 -13.15 -0.89 -10.40
N MET A 19 -11.87 -1.23 -10.08
CA MET A 19 -10.91 -0.27 -9.54
C MET A 19 -10.37 0.71 -10.57
N ILE A 20 -10.27 0.30 -11.86
CA ILE A 20 -9.68 1.10 -12.94
C ILE A 20 -10.66 1.22 -14.10
N GLN A 21 -10.85 2.45 -14.55
CA GLN A 21 -11.71 2.82 -15.68
C GLN A 21 -10.90 3.55 -16.75
N SER A 22 -11.48 3.67 -17.96
CA SER A 22 -10.84 4.41 -19.05
C SER A 22 -10.61 5.87 -18.68
N GLY A 23 -9.39 6.35 -18.92
CA GLY A 23 -9.00 7.73 -18.63
C GLY A 23 -8.59 8.01 -17.19
N ASP A 24 -8.51 6.98 -16.32
CA ASP A 24 -8.00 7.16 -14.97
C ASP A 24 -6.53 7.59 -14.97
N LYS A 25 -6.20 8.54 -14.11
CA LYS A 25 -4.83 8.90 -13.74
C LYS A 25 -4.56 8.51 -12.31
N ILE A 26 -3.70 7.53 -12.13
CA ILE A 26 -3.50 6.81 -10.85
C ILE A 26 -2.15 7.19 -10.25
N ALA A 27 -2.17 7.77 -9.05
CA ALA A 27 -0.98 7.95 -8.25
C ALA A 27 -0.65 6.67 -7.47
N VAL A 28 0.53 6.10 -7.65
CA VAL A 28 1.01 5.00 -6.81
C VAL A 28 1.83 5.57 -5.66
N GLY A 29 1.36 5.34 -4.43
CA GLY A 29 2.08 5.77 -3.22
C GLY A 29 3.30 4.87 -2.97
N LEU A 30 4.50 5.36 -3.28
CA LEU A 30 5.74 4.66 -2.99
C LEU A 30 6.16 4.85 -1.54
N SER A 31 6.62 3.77 -0.92
CA SER A 31 7.28 3.79 0.40
C SER A 31 8.75 3.41 0.34
N GLY A 32 9.22 2.97 -0.82
CA GLY A 32 10.52 2.32 -0.98
C GLY A 32 10.52 0.84 -0.57
N GLY A 33 9.45 0.37 0.07
CA GLY A 33 9.33 -1.03 0.46
C GLY A 33 8.90 -1.96 -0.69
N LYS A 34 9.18 -3.25 -0.52
CA LYS A 34 8.89 -4.33 -1.49
C LYS A 34 7.47 -4.27 -2.08
N ASP A 35 6.48 -3.92 -1.24
CA ASP A 35 5.07 -3.98 -1.64
C ASP A 35 4.73 -2.87 -2.64
N SER A 36 5.13 -1.63 -2.34
CA SER A 36 4.88 -0.48 -3.20
C SER A 36 5.61 -0.56 -4.54
N LEU A 37 6.85 -1.07 -4.54
CA LEU A 37 7.63 -1.29 -5.76
C LEU A 37 7.02 -2.41 -6.62
N THR A 38 6.55 -3.48 -6.00
CA THR A 38 5.84 -4.58 -6.68
C THR A 38 4.54 -4.09 -7.31
N LEU A 39 3.75 -3.27 -6.58
CA LEU A 39 2.52 -2.68 -7.11
C LEU A 39 2.80 -1.81 -8.33
N LEU A 40 3.79 -0.90 -8.25
CA LEU A 40 4.13 0.00 -9.34
C LEU A 40 4.51 -0.79 -10.60
N LYS A 41 5.45 -1.75 -10.48
CA LYS A 41 5.87 -2.61 -11.58
C LYS A 41 4.71 -3.44 -12.15
N GLY A 42 3.87 -3.99 -11.27
CA GLY A 42 2.70 -4.78 -11.67
C GLY A 42 1.69 -3.96 -12.45
N LEU A 43 1.35 -2.75 -12.00
CA LEU A 43 0.42 -1.86 -12.71
C LEU A 43 1.01 -1.39 -14.05
N GLN A 44 2.28 -1.05 -14.10
CA GLN A 44 2.97 -0.66 -15.34
C GLN A 44 2.95 -1.79 -16.39
N GLN A 45 3.19 -3.02 -15.97
CA GLN A 45 3.15 -4.15 -16.88
C GLN A 45 1.72 -4.48 -17.31
N LEU A 46 0.76 -4.37 -16.38
CA LEU A 46 -0.66 -4.60 -16.68
C LEU A 46 -1.19 -3.58 -17.70
N GLN A 47 -0.75 -2.33 -17.63
CA GLN A 47 -1.14 -1.24 -18.55
C GLN A 47 -0.97 -1.61 -20.02
N LYS A 48 0.02 -2.45 -20.36
CA LYS A 48 0.33 -2.84 -21.76
C LYS A 48 -0.76 -3.68 -22.43
N PHE A 49 -1.63 -4.33 -21.65
CA PHE A 49 -2.68 -5.22 -22.18
C PHE A 49 -4.00 -5.14 -21.43
N TYR A 50 -4.14 -4.18 -20.48
CA TYR A 50 -5.40 -3.97 -19.81
C TYR A 50 -6.44 -3.39 -20.78
N PRO A 51 -7.74 -3.81 -20.71
CA PRO A 51 -8.74 -3.44 -21.71
C PRO A 51 -9.00 -1.95 -21.87
N VAL A 52 -8.73 -1.17 -20.83
CA VAL A 52 -8.95 0.28 -20.83
C VAL A 52 -7.64 1.02 -20.53
N PRO A 53 -7.36 2.16 -21.20
CA PRO A 53 -6.17 2.95 -20.96
C PRO A 53 -6.26 3.69 -19.63
N TYR A 54 -5.13 3.79 -18.92
CA TYR A 54 -4.95 4.62 -17.72
C TYR A 54 -3.52 5.14 -17.63
N GLU A 55 -3.33 6.22 -16.89
CA GLU A 55 -2.02 6.81 -16.66
C GLU A 55 -1.52 6.47 -15.24
N LEU A 56 -0.19 6.36 -15.10
CA LEU A 56 0.47 6.14 -13.83
C LEU A 56 1.41 7.29 -13.49
N VAL A 57 1.44 7.68 -12.22
CA VAL A 57 2.48 8.51 -11.63
C VAL A 57 2.93 7.90 -10.32
N ALA A 58 4.19 8.01 -9.97
CA ALA A 58 4.74 7.51 -8.72
C ALA A 58 5.01 8.68 -7.77
N ILE A 59 4.52 8.60 -6.52
CA ILE A 59 4.71 9.65 -5.51
C ILE A 59 5.34 9.04 -4.27
N TYR A 60 6.49 9.56 -3.87
CA TYR A 60 7.17 9.23 -2.63
C TYR A 60 7.07 10.40 -1.65
N VAL A 61 6.64 10.13 -0.41
CA VAL A 61 6.60 11.13 0.67
C VAL A 61 7.71 10.80 1.65
N ASP A 62 8.79 11.60 1.63
CA ASP A 62 9.83 11.54 2.63
C ASP A 62 9.33 12.11 3.95
N LEU A 63 9.67 11.44 5.06
CA LEU A 63 9.20 11.80 6.39
C LEU A 63 10.07 12.86 7.08
N GLY A 64 11.21 13.24 6.50
CA GLY A 64 12.19 14.13 7.13
C GLY A 64 13.05 13.42 8.17
N ILE A 65 13.30 12.12 8.02
CA ILE A 65 14.29 11.39 8.81
C ILE A 65 15.65 11.65 8.18
N GLU A 66 16.65 11.95 9.01
CA GLU A 66 17.99 12.37 8.59
C GLU A 66 18.58 11.48 7.48
N ASN A 67 19.07 12.10 6.42
CA ASN A 67 19.74 11.49 5.25
C ASN A 67 18.88 10.49 4.43
N ASN A 68 17.63 10.23 4.82
CA ASN A 68 16.82 9.25 4.11
C ASN A 68 16.40 9.73 2.71
N ALA A 69 15.96 10.98 2.58
CA ALA A 69 15.55 11.54 1.30
C ALA A 69 16.69 11.56 0.26
N ASP A 70 17.89 11.84 0.68
CA ASP A 70 19.06 11.95 -0.19
C ASP A 70 19.50 10.60 -0.76
N THR A 71 19.15 9.51 -0.08
CA THR A 71 19.41 8.14 -0.55
C THR A 71 18.18 7.58 -1.28
N ALA A 72 16.98 7.75 -0.73
CA ALA A 72 15.78 7.11 -1.23
C ALA A 72 15.29 7.72 -2.55
N ILE A 73 15.31 9.05 -2.67
CA ILE A 73 14.76 9.75 -3.84
C ILE A 73 15.52 9.37 -5.12
N PRO A 74 16.86 9.42 -5.20
CA PRO A 74 17.58 9.04 -6.43
C PRO A 74 17.32 7.58 -6.84
N ILE A 75 17.30 6.64 -5.89
CA ILE A 75 17.05 5.22 -6.17
C ILE A 75 15.64 5.00 -6.74
N LEU A 76 14.64 5.66 -6.15
CA LEU A 76 13.26 5.52 -6.61
C LEU A 76 13.02 6.23 -7.94
N GLU A 77 13.67 7.37 -8.17
CA GLU A 77 13.62 8.09 -9.43
C GLU A 77 14.23 7.26 -10.57
N GLU A 78 15.41 6.68 -10.37
CA GLU A 78 16.04 5.77 -11.33
C GLU A 78 15.13 4.59 -11.65
N TYR A 79 14.56 3.93 -10.63
CA TYR A 79 13.64 2.83 -10.82
C TYR A 79 12.36 3.23 -11.61
N CYS A 80 11.82 4.41 -11.35
CA CYS A 80 10.65 4.91 -12.07
C CYS A 80 11.00 5.27 -13.53
N ASN A 81 12.20 5.82 -13.76
CA ASN A 81 12.71 6.09 -15.12
C ASN A 81 12.85 4.81 -15.94
N GLU A 82 13.36 3.72 -15.34
CA GLU A 82 13.42 2.39 -16.00
C GLU A 82 12.04 1.86 -16.39
N LEU A 83 11.00 2.25 -15.65
CA LEU A 83 9.62 1.85 -15.92
C LEU A 83 8.87 2.84 -16.84
N ASP A 84 9.49 3.94 -17.24
CA ASP A 84 8.87 5.04 -17.98
C ASP A 84 7.65 5.63 -17.24
N ILE A 85 7.78 5.83 -15.91
CA ILE A 85 6.74 6.38 -15.04
C ILE A 85 7.23 7.70 -14.41
N PRO A 86 6.47 8.81 -14.55
CA PRO A 86 6.78 10.06 -13.87
C PRO A 86 6.87 9.88 -12.35
N PHE A 87 7.96 10.36 -11.76
CA PHE A 87 8.24 10.27 -10.33
C PHE A 87 8.22 11.64 -9.65
N TYR A 88 7.67 11.68 -8.44
CA TYR A 88 7.60 12.88 -7.60
C TYR A 88 8.00 12.59 -6.17
N GLY A 89 9.18 13.02 -5.75
CA GLY A 89 9.65 12.97 -4.37
C GLY A 89 9.23 14.22 -3.59
N ILE A 90 8.51 14.06 -2.48
CA ILE A 90 8.06 15.15 -1.61
C ILE A 90 8.86 15.11 -0.32
N ARG A 91 9.64 16.16 -0.05
CA ARG A 91 10.33 16.30 1.24
C ARG A 91 9.37 16.92 2.26
N THR A 92 9.25 16.32 3.45
CA THR A 92 8.39 16.83 4.53
C THR A 92 9.15 16.89 5.85
N GLN A 93 8.53 17.53 6.86
CA GLN A 93 9.02 17.58 8.23
C GLN A 93 8.14 16.73 9.18
N ILE A 94 7.50 15.68 8.66
CA ILE A 94 6.53 14.85 9.42
C ILE A 94 7.20 14.23 10.66
N TYR A 95 8.37 13.61 10.49
CA TYR A 95 9.09 12.97 11.59
C TYR A 95 9.55 13.96 12.68
N PRO A 96 10.27 15.04 12.37
CA PRO A 96 10.64 16.05 13.36
C PRO A 96 9.43 16.59 14.13
N ILE A 97 8.37 16.94 13.45
CA ILE A 97 7.15 17.49 14.09
C ILE A 97 6.56 16.50 15.09
N ILE A 98 6.43 15.22 14.71
CA ILE A 98 5.73 14.21 15.52
C ILE A 98 6.60 13.75 16.69
N PHE A 99 7.87 13.41 16.41
CA PHE A 99 8.73 12.71 17.37
C PHE A 99 9.60 13.67 18.20
N LYS A 100 10.05 14.82 17.63
CA LYS A 100 10.92 15.75 18.33
C LYS A 100 10.13 16.89 18.99
N GLU A 101 9.19 17.52 18.27
CA GLU A 101 8.47 18.70 18.76
C GLU A 101 7.26 18.32 19.61
N ARG A 102 6.32 17.51 19.04
CA ARG A 102 5.05 17.18 19.71
C ARG A 102 5.15 16.05 20.72
N LYS A 103 6.11 15.13 20.56
CA LYS A 103 6.27 13.93 21.38
C LYS A 103 4.95 13.16 21.54
N GLU A 104 4.29 12.91 20.43
CA GLU A 104 2.94 12.33 20.37
C GLU A 104 2.87 10.96 21.05
N LYS A 105 1.78 10.70 21.79
CA LYS A 105 1.54 9.40 22.44
C LYS A 105 1.30 8.27 21.44
N ASN A 106 0.67 8.59 20.30
CA ASN A 106 0.41 7.65 19.19
C ASN A 106 1.04 8.14 17.88
N PRO A 107 2.38 8.18 17.79
CA PRO A 107 3.09 8.82 16.69
C PRO A 107 2.78 8.18 15.33
N CYS A 108 2.63 6.86 15.27
CA CYS A 108 2.37 6.13 14.02
C CYS A 108 1.03 6.53 13.37
N SER A 109 -0.01 6.75 14.16
CA SER A 109 -1.33 7.16 13.65
C SER A 109 -1.28 8.55 13.02
N LEU A 110 -0.65 9.51 13.70
CA LEU A 110 -0.50 10.87 13.18
C LEU A 110 0.43 10.91 11.96
N CYS A 111 1.53 10.16 11.99
CA CYS A 111 2.45 10.01 10.86
C CYS A 111 1.71 9.50 9.61
N ALA A 112 0.93 8.43 9.75
CA ALA A 112 0.15 7.88 8.65
C ALA A 112 -0.87 8.90 8.09
N LYS A 113 -1.52 9.68 8.97
CA LYS A 113 -2.48 10.73 8.57
C LYS A 113 -1.80 11.86 7.80
N MET A 114 -0.67 12.37 8.29
CA MET A 114 0.06 13.46 7.64
C MET A 114 0.64 13.00 6.29
N ARG A 115 1.23 11.79 6.25
CA ARG A 115 1.75 11.20 5.02
C ARG A 115 0.66 11.02 3.95
N LYS A 116 -0.53 10.53 4.35
CA LYS A 116 -1.70 10.44 3.44
C LYS A 116 -2.13 11.82 2.95
N GLY A 117 -2.12 12.84 3.81
CA GLY A 117 -2.46 14.22 3.43
C GLY A 117 -1.53 14.74 2.33
N ALA A 118 -0.21 14.67 2.54
CA ALA A 118 0.79 15.11 1.57
C ALA A 118 0.70 14.33 0.23
N LEU A 119 0.47 13.03 0.30
CA LEU A 119 0.27 12.20 -0.90
C LEU A 119 -0.98 12.62 -1.68
N ASN A 120 -2.12 12.83 -0.98
CA ASN A 120 -3.38 13.22 -1.60
C ASN A 120 -3.28 14.60 -2.27
N GLU A 121 -2.68 15.57 -1.58
CA GLU A 121 -2.46 16.92 -2.10
C GLU A 121 -1.63 16.90 -3.39
N LYS A 122 -0.52 16.15 -3.37
CA LYS A 122 0.31 16.00 -4.57
C LYS A 122 -0.42 15.29 -5.71
N ALA A 123 -1.15 14.22 -5.42
CA ALA A 123 -1.92 13.50 -6.43
C ALA A 123 -2.95 14.43 -7.09
N LEU A 124 -3.67 15.24 -6.32
CA LEU A 124 -4.61 16.24 -6.85
C LEU A 124 -3.91 17.28 -7.72
N SER A 125 -2.76 17.80 -7.29
CA SER A 125 -2.00 18.81 -8.05
C SER A 125 -1.52 18.28 -9.41
N LEU A 126 -1.40 16.96 -9.55
CA LEU A 126 -1.01 16.27 -10.78
C LEU A 126 -2.23 15.84 -11.63
N GLY A 127 -3.44 16.17 -11.21
CA GLY A 127 -4.68 15.79 -11.89
C GLY A 127 -5.02 14.30 -11.76
N CYS A 128 -4.50 13.61 -10.74
CA CYS A 128 -4.89 12.24 -10.47
C CYS A 128 -6.31 12.19 -9.87
N ASN A 129 -7.09 11.19 -10.28
CA ASN A 129 -8.40 10.88 -9.71
C ASN A 129 -8.37 9.64 -8.80
N LYS A 130 -7.28 8.87 -8.86
CA LYS A 130 -7.11 7.66 -8.04
C LYS A 130 -5.74 7.59 -7.37
N ILE A 131 -5.70 6.92 -6.22
CA ILE A 131 -4.46 6.56 -5.52
C ILE A 131 -4.44 5.05 -5.29
N ALA A 132 -3.38 4.39 -5.71
CA ALA A 132 -3.17 2.97 -5.47
C ALA A 132 -2.24 2.74 -4.26
N TYR A 133 -2.73 1.97 -3.30
CA TYR A 133 -1.94 1.49 -2.16
C TYR A 133 -1.62 0.01 -2.29
N ALA A 134 -0.42 -0.34 -1.89
CA ALA A 134 0.12 -1.70 -1.98
C ALA A 134 -0.27 -2.60 -0.79
N HIS A 135 -1.48 -2.42 -0.24
CA HIS A 135 -1.97 -3.31 0.78
C HIS A 135 -2.24 -4.70 0.18
N HIS A 136 -1.64 -5.71 0.79
CA HIS A 136 -1.80 -7.10 0.39
C HIS A 136 -2.75 -7.86 1.33
N LYS A 137 -3.00 -9.13 1.06
CA LYS A 137 -3.93 -9.99 1.78
C LYS A 137 -3.67 -10.03 3.30
N ASN A 138 -2.40 -10.09 3.71
CA ASN A 138 -2.05 -10.14 5.14
C ASN A 138 -2.36 -8.82 5.84
N ASP A 139 -2.12 -7.65 5.21
CA ASP A 139 -2.52 -6.34 5.77
C ASP A 139 -4.02 -6.27 6.05
N PHE A 140 -4.80 -6.87 5.16
CA PHE A 140 -6.26 -6.94 5.27
C PHE A 140 -6.68 -7.70 6.53
N ILE A 141 -6.13 -8.90 6.72
CA ILE A 141 -6.36 -9.73 7.90
C ILE A 141 -5.84 -9.03 9.17
N GLU A 142 -4.59 -8.55 9.15
CA GLU A 142 -3.98 -7.88 10.30
C GLU A 142 -4.80 -6.68 10.76
N THR A 143 -5.31 -5.85 9.83
CA THR A 143 -6.11 -4.69 10.17
C THR A 143 -7.43 -5.07 10.85
N SER A 144 -8.11 -6.12 10.36
CA SER A 144 -9.35 -6.60 10.98
C SER A 144 -9.13 -7.12 12.40
N ILE A 145 -8.07 -7.90 12.62
CA ILE A 145 -7.72 -8.43 13.94
C ILE A 145 -7.28 -7.31 14.90
N MET A 146 -6.50 -6.32 14.40
CA MET A 146 -6.13 -5.14 15.19
C MET A 146 -7.35 -4.38 15.69
N SER A 147 -8.34 -4.17 14.85
CA SER A 147 -9.55 -3.43 15.23
C SER A 147 -10.37 -4.18 16.29
N LEU A 148 -10.43 -5.51 16.20
CA LEU A 148 -11.10 -6.34 17.19
C LEU A 148 -10.35 -6.33 18.55
N PHE A 149 -9.03 -6.49 18.54
CA PHE A 149 -8.24 -6.65 19.75
C PHE A 149 -7.96 -5.33 20.50
N PHE A 150 -7.79 -4.22 19.76
CA PHE A 150 -7.35 -2.96 20.35
C PHE A 150 -8.38 -1.84 20.33
N GLU A 151 -9.41 -1.94 19.44
CA GLU A 151 -10.40 -0.87 19.28
C GLU A 151 -11.82 -1.27 19.69
N GLY A 152 -12.06 -2.57 20.00
CA GLY A 152 -13.38 -3.07 20.39
C GLY A 152 -14.45 -2.93 19.29
N ARG A 153 -14.04 -2.85 18.03
CA ARG A 153 -14.94 -2.75 16.88
C ARG A 153 -14.46 -3.62 15.74
N TYR A 154 -15.37 -4.01 14.86
CA TYR A 154 -14.98 -4.64 13.60
C TYR A 154 -14.74 -3.57 12.53
N TYR A 155 -13.50 -3.48 12.07
CA TYR A 155 -13.13 -2.59 10.98
C TYR A 155 -12.03 -3.22 10.12
N CYS A 156 -12.21 -3.13 8.81
CA CYS A 156 -11.16 -3.32 7.84
C CYS A 156 -11.32 -2.28 6.72
N PHE A 157 -10.23 -1.91 6.09
CA PHE A 157 -10.31 -0.99 4.95
C PHE A 157 -10.94 -1.71 3.74
N PRO A 158 -11.91 -1.09 3.03
CA PRO A 158 -12.50 -1.71 1.84
C PRO A 158 -11.51 -1.74 0.66
N PRO A 159 -11.74 -2.60 -0.33
CA PRO A 159 -10.94 -2.65 -1.56
C PRO A 159 -10.86 -1.32 -2.31
N VAL A 160 -11.96 -0.58 -2.32
CA VAL A 160 -12.10 0.76 -2.90
C VAL A 160 -12.65 1.70 -1.82
N THR A 161 -12.12 2.91 -1.73
CA THR A 161 -12.59 3.94 -0.77
C THR A 161 -12.68 5.27 -1.50
N HIS A 162 -13.87 5.86 -1.56
CA HIS A 162 -14.03 7.23 -2.03
C HIS A 162 -13.73 8.22 -0.89
N LEU A 163 -13.00 9.28 -1.19
CA LEU A 163 -12.64 10.33 -0.25
C LEU A 163 -13.44 11.59 -0.54
N ASP A 164 -14.57 11.79 0.14
CA ASP A 164 -15.53 12.87 -0.10
C ASP A 164 -14.88 14.27 -0.11
N LYS A 165 -13.89 14.50 0.77
CA LYS A 165 -13.22 15.80 0.89
C LYS A 165 -12.33 16.17 -0.31
N THR A 166 -11.82 15.19 -1.01
CA THR A 166 -10.83 15.37 -2.10
C THR A 166 -11.35 14.91 -3.45
N GLY A 167 -12.42 14.13 -3.48
CA GLY A 167 -12.90 13.45 -4.69
C GLY A 167 -12.02 12.30 -5.18
N LEU A 168 -10.88 12.04 -4.50
CA LEU A 168 -9.98 10.95 -4.85
C LEU A 168 -10.59 9.58 -4.49
N THR A 169 -10.32 8.59 -5.30
CA THR A 169 -10.66 7.20 -5.00
C THR A 169 -9.40 6.41 -4.67
N LEU A 170 -9.37 5.81 -3.49
CA LEU A 170 -8.29 4.90 -3.09
C LEU A 170 -8.59 3.49 -3.58
N ILE A 171 -7.62 2.85 -4.21
CA ILE A 171 -7.71 1.47 -4.70
C ILE A 171 -6.60 0.61 -4.11
N ARG A 172 -6.86 -0.70 -3.93
CA ARG A 172 -5.92 -1.66 -3.33
C ARG A 172 -5.81 -2.93 -4.18
N PRO A 173 -5.08 -2.88 -5.29
CA PRO A 173 -5.08 -3.96 -6.28
C PRO A 173 -4.43 -5.26 -5.81
N MET A 174 -3.64 -5.24 -4.71
CA MET A 174 -2.88 -6.41 -4.24
C MET A 174 -3.61 -7.26 -3.19
N LEU A 175 -4.90 -7.04 -2.92
CA LEU A 175 -5.64 -7.74 -1.86
C LEU A 175 -5.75 -9.28 -2.05
N PHE A 176 -5.48 -9.78 -3.25
CA PHE A 176 -5.47 -11.22 -3.52
C PHE A 176 -4.10 -11.87 -3.39
N ILE A 177 -3.06 -11.08 -3.10
CA ILE A 177 -1.67 -11.52 -3.06
C ILE A 177 -1.22 -11.70 -1.62
N GLU A 178 -0.55 -12.80 -1.32
CA GLU A 178 0.06 -13.08 -0.01
C GLU A 178 1.39 -12.32 0.13
N GLU A 179 1.72 -11.87 1.34
CA GLU A 179 2.97 -11.14 1.61
C GLU A 179 4.23 -11.92 1.17
N TRP A 180 4.26 -13.22 1.42
CA TRP A 180 5.40 -14.06 1.04
C TRP A 180 5.59 -14.13 -0.49
N GLU A 181 4.50 -14.05 -1.25
CA GLU A 181 4.55 -14.00 -2.72
C GLU A 181 5.14 -12.67 -3.21
N VAL A 182 4.74 -11.55 -2.58
CA VAL A 182 5.31 -10.21 -2.84
C VAL A 182 6.80 -10.21 -2.54
N LYS A 183 7.20 -10.73 -1.37
CA LYS A 183 8.60 -10.84 -0.97
C LYS A 183 9.42 -11.67 -1.98
N GLY A 184 8.89 -12.82 -2.38
CA GLY A 184 9.54 -13.66 -3.39
C GLY A 184 9.63 -13.01 -4.76
N TYR A 185 8.60 -12.23 -5.16
CA TYR A 185 8.64 -11.46 -6.41
C TYR A 185 9.68 -10.36 -6.38
N ALA A 186 9.70 -9.55 -5.31
CA ALA A 186 10.66 -8.46 -5.15
C ALA A 186 12.11 -8.97 -5.19
N TYR A 187 12.40 -10.07 -4.49
CA TYR A 187 13.71 -10.70 -4.49
C TYR A 187 14.12 -11.21 -5.89
N LYS A 188 13.24 -11.97 -6.55
CA LYS A 188 13.51 -12.56 -7.87
C LYS A 188 13.71 -11.50 -8.98
N ASN A 189 13.06 -10.35 -8.84
CA ASN A 189 13.13 -9.27 -9.83
C ASN A 189 14.12 -8.15 -9.41
N HIS A 190 14.91 -8.35 -8.37
CA HIS A 190 15.92 -7.41 -7.88
C HIS A 190 15.38 -5.99 -7.69
N LEU A 191 14.14 -5.89 -7.11
CA LEU A 191 13.56 -4.57 -6.87
C LEU A 191 14.43 -3.79 -5.89
N PRO A 192 14.64 -2.47 -6.09
CA PRO A 192 15.50 -1.64 -5.26
C PRO A 192 14.83 -1.30 -3.93
N VAL A 193 14.66 -2.31 -3.07
CA VAL A 193 13.99 -2.16 -1.78
C VAL A 193 14.85 -1.34 -0.83
N ILE A 194 14.30 -0.25 -0.34
CA ILE A 194 14.93 0.66 0.61
C ILE A 194 14.55 0.25 2.03
N THR A 195 15.53 0.21 2.92
CA THR A 195 15.28 -0.06 4.34
C THR A 195 14.50 1.10 4.96
N ASN A 196 13.46 0.77 5.72
CA ASN A 196 12.67 1.78 6.43
C ASN A 196 13.51 2.41 7.57
N PRO A 197 13.77 3.73 7.52
CA PRO A 197 14.62 4.37 8.53
C PRO A 197 13.88 4.67 9.83
N CYS A 198 12.59 4.38 9.93
CA CYS A 198 11.77 4.71 11.10
C CYS A 198 12.19 3.87 12.32
N PRO A 199 12.58 4.47 13.46
CA PRO A 199 12.97 3.73 14.65
C PRO A 199 11.83 2.95 15.30
N ALA A 200 10.57 3.23 14.94
CA ALA A 200 9.40 2.46 15.38
C ALA A 200 9.14 1.21 14.53
N ASP A 201 9.92 0.99 13.46
CA ASP A 201 9.74 -0.16 12.60
C ASP A 201 10.05 -1.47 13.35
N GLY A 202 9.18 -2.47 13.18
CA GLY A 202 9.29 -3.76 13.90
C GLY A 202 8.73 -3.76 15.34
N TYR A 203 8.45 -2.61 15.94
CA TYR A 203 7.94 -2.47 17.33
C TYR A 203 6.50 -1.94 17.36
N THR A 204 5.67 -2.35 16.43
CA THR A 204 4.29 -1.85 16.32
C THR A 204 3.28 -2.91 16.77
N LYS A 205 2.08 -2.46 17.19
CA LYS A 205 0.94 -3.36 17.42
C LYS A 205 0.62 -4.25 16.21
N ARG A 206 0.88 -3.78 15.01
CA ARG A 206 0.75 -4.59 13.79
C ARG A 206 1.72 -5.77 13.79
N GLN A 207 2.97 -5.57 14.23
CA GLN A 207 3.94 -6.66 14.33
C GLN A 207 3.54 -7.70 15.39
N GLU A 208 2.94 -7.26 16.50
CA GLU A 208 2.39 -8.18 17.52
C GLU A 208 1.30 -9.06 16.93
N ILE A 209 0.33 -8.47 16.22
CA ILE A 209 -0.73 -9.23 15.54
C ILE A 209 -0.17 -10.16 14.47
N LYS A 210 0.81 -9.73 13.70
CA LYS A 210 1.49 -10.57 12.71
C LYS A 210 2.11 -11.81 13.35
N ASN A 211 2.82 -11.63 14.45
CA ASN A 211 3.43 -12.73 15.22
C ASN A 211 2.36 -13.67 15.78
N TYR A 212 1.27 -13.12 16.34
CA TYR A 212 0.13 -13.87 16.83
C TYR A 212 -0.52 -14.73 15.74
N LEU A 213 -0.79 -14.15 14.57
CA LEU A 213 -1.36 -14.88 13.42
C LEU A 213 -0.44 -15.98 12.91
N GLN A 214 0.87 -15.74 12.87
CA GLN A 214 1.85 -16.76 12.49
C GLN A 214 1.87 -17.95 13.47
N ALA A 215 1.80 -17.68 14.77
CA ALA A 215 1.72 -18.71 15.79
C ALA A 215 0.38 -19.48 15.69
N SER A 216 -0.73 -18.77 15.54
CA SER A 216 -2.07 -19.35 15.43
C SER A 216 -2.23 -20.19 14.16
N GLN A 217 -1.60 -19.80 13.03
CA GLN A 217 -1.63 -20.57 11.78
C GLN A 217 -1.00 -21.96 11.94
N LYS A 218 -0.01 -22.13 12.84
CA LYS A 218 0.57 -23.45 13.12
C LYS A 218 -0.42 -24.36 13.86
N GLN A 219 -1.24 -23.75 14.74
CA GLN A 219 -2.25 -24.49 15.52
C GLN A 219 -3.52 -24.74 14.71
N PHE A 220 -3.91 -23.79 13.86
CA PHE A 220 -5.11 -23.86 13.02
C PHE A 220 -4.74 -23.75 11.52
N PRO A 221 -4.37 -24.86 10.87
CA PRO A 221 -4.05 -24.84 9.44
C PRO A 221 -5.21 -24.25 8.62
N GLY A 222 -4.90 -23.29 7.72
CA GLY A 222 -5.91 -22.62 6.91
C GLY A 222 -6.53 -21.36 7.54
N LEU A 223 -6.12 -20.96 8.75
CA LEU A 223 -6.65 -19.78 9.44
C LEU A 223 -6.66 -18.53 8.55
N ASN A 224 -5.52 -18.16 7.95
CA ASN A 224 -5.43 -16.98 7.10
C ASN A 224 -6.32 -17.07 5.86
N LYS A 225 -6.49 -18.27 5.28
CA LYS A 225 -7.41 -18.49 4.16
C LYS A 225 -8.86 -18.21 4.57
N ASN A 226 -9.27 -18.74 5.72
CA ASN A 226 -10.62 -18.58 6.24
C ASN A 226 -10.91 -17.13 6.64
N LEU A 227 -9.96 -16.46 7.33
CA LEU A 227 -10.10 -15.05 7.68
C LEU A 227 -10.22 -14.16 6.44
N ASN A 228 -9.38 -14.41 5.43
CA ASN A 228 -9.48 -13.66 4.18
C ASN A 228 -10.81 -13.90 3.45
N SER A 229 -11.29 -15.15 3.40
CA SER A 229 -12.59 -15.47 2.79
C SER A 229 -13.73 -14.73 3.50
N ALA A 230 -13.75 -14.75 4.83
CA ALA A 230 -14.75 -14.05 5.62
C ALA A 230 -14.74 -12.52 5.37
N LEU A 231 -13.54 -11.94 5.27
CA LEU A 231 -13.37 -10.51 4.97
C LEU A 231 -13.88 -10.14 3.57
N LEU A 232 -13.60 -10.97 2.57
CA LEU A 232 -14.07 -10.72 1.20
C LEU A 232 -15.59 -10.82 1.11
N HIS A 233 -16.22 -11.82 1.73
CA HIS A 233 -17.68 -11.95 1.79
C HIS A 233 -18.31 -10.75 2.50
N TYR A 234 -17.74 -10.29 3.62
CA TYR A 234 -18.24 -9.11 4.32
C TYR A 234 -18.36 -7.87 3.41
N PHE A 235 -17.39 -7.65 2.51
CA PHE A 235 -17.47 -6.52 1.57
C PHE A 235 -18.38 -6.79 0.37
N GLU A 236 -18.64 -8.03 0.02
CA GLU A 236 -19.63 -8.39 -1.01
C GLU A 236 -21.06 -8.11 -0.49
N ASP A 237 -21.33 -8.50 0.75
CA ASP A 237 -22.65 -8.35 1.37
C ASP A 237 -22.98 -6.88 1.75
N THR A 238 -21.97 -6.04 1.97
CA THR A 238 -22.16 -4.62 2.35
C THR A 238 -22.19 -3.66 1.16
N THR A 239 -21.99 -4.16 -0.06
CA THR A 239 -21.98 -3.34 -1.30
C THR A 239 -23.30 -3.42 -2.09
N VAL A 240 -24.36 -3.96 -1.48
CA VAL A 240 -25.73 -4.01 -2.04
C VAL A 240 -26.51 -2.76 -1.69
#